data_154c2884c54f1c92217b0810306c83fa
#
_entry.id   154c2884c54f1c92217b0810306c83fa
#
_cell.length_a   1.000
_cell.length_b   1.000
_cell.length_c   1.000
_cell.angle_alpha   90.00
_cell.angle_beta   90.00
_cell.angle_gamma   90.00
#
_symmetry.space_group_name_H-M   'P 1'
#
loop_
_entity.id
_entity.type
_entity.pdbx_description
1 polymer ?
#
loop_
_entity_poly.entity_id
_entity_poly.type
_entity_poly.pdbx_seq_one_letter_code
_entity_poly.pdbx_strand_id
1 'polypeptide(L)'
;MSALFDNTPDRKDTFSFKWKKYQGKDIIPAWVADTEFRCAQPILDALSSQIEHGNMGYILPAHHEGAINAVVRWLKDKHHWHIKPEWLVWTPGVVPAFNVACKAYCEAGDKVLIQTPNYPPLLAAPKLNGLERVDIGTVIQPATDDTPERYTLDFEALEREAADPKCKLFIVCNPMNPVGSVLTQDELDRIATICNKNNVKLCSDEIHCDLILEPGKKHIPAGREADLAENSITLMAASKTFNIAGLGTSFAIIPNRKLRQAFTQAAAGIVPWVTVLGLAATEAAFTQCDDWHQAQLAYLKSNRDKVFNAINEIEGLSMIKNDATFLAWIDASKLGVENVLTWAEEKGVGPSPGVDFHKADHFRINFGCSSAMLDDILSRLAR
;
A
#
# COMPACT_ATOMS: atom_id res chain seq x y z
N MET A 1 -13.44 -4.92 22.44
CA MET A 1 -12.87 -4.75 21.09
C MET A 1 -11.34 -4.77 21.07
N SER A 2 -10.62 -4.20 22.06
CA SER A 2 -9.13 -4.27 22.14
C SER A 2 -8.60 -5.71 22.18
N ALA A 3 -9.23 -6.60 22.94
CA ALA A 3 -8.81 -8.01 23.06
C ALA A 3 -8.68 -8.77 21.72
N LEU A 4 -9.38 -8.33 20.67
CA LEU A 4 -9.33 -8.95 19.33
C LEU A 4 -7.94 -8.76 18.66
N PHE A 5 -7.32 -7.58 18.85
CA PHE A 5 -6.06 -7.22 18.23
C PHE A 5 -4.86 -7.32 19.19
N ASP A 6 -5.11 -7.47 20.50
CA ASP A 6 -4.07 -7.73 21.51
C ASP A 6 -3.69 -9.21 21.56
N ASN A 7 -4.61 -10.13 21.18
CA ASN A 7 -4.32 -11.56 21.10
C ASN A 7 -3.74 -11.92 19.71
N THR A 8 -2.46 -11.66 19.54
CA THR A 8 -1.74 -11.92 18.27
C THR A 8 -1.17 -13.35 18.24
N PRO A 9 -1.15 -14.00 17.05
CA PRO A 9 -0.47 -15.29 16.90
C PRO A 9 1.04 -15.13 17.11
N ASP A 10 1.68 -16.08 17.78
CA ASP A 10 3.14 -16.13 17.85
C ASP A 10 3.72 -16.45 16.48
N ARG A 11 4.58 -15.57 15.99
CA ARG A 11 5.22 -15.66 14.66
C ARG A 11 6.72 -15.95 14.71
N LYS A 12 7.32 -16.05 15.91
CA LYS A 12 8.78 -16.15 16.09
C LYS A 12 9.39 -17.36 15.39
N ASP A 13 8.81 -18.53 15.58
CA ASP A 13 9.32 -19.79 15.02
C ASP A 13 8.49 -20.27 13.81
N THR A 14 7.97 -19.33 13.03
CA THR A 14 7.21 -19.60 11.81
C THR A 14 8.01 -19.21 10.55
N PHE A 15 7.40 -19.42 9.36
CA PHE A 15 7.95 -18.94 8.09
C PHE A 15 7.75 -17.42 7.86
N SER A 16 7.43 -16.65 8.92
CA SER A 16 7.24 -15.21 8.81
C SER A 16 8.51 -14.51 8.33
N PHE A 17 8.46 -13.93 7.13
CA PHE A 17 9.55 -13.15 6.55
C PHE A 17 10.00 -12.01 7.49
N LYS A 18 9.04 -11.36 8.15
CA LYS A 18 9.26 -10.28 9.10
C LYS A 18 10.10 -10.74 10.31
N TRP A 19 9.71 -11.85 10.95
CA TRP A 19 10.36 -12.35 12.14
C TRP A 19 11.67 -13.11 11.86
N LYS A 20 11.77 -13.76 10.71
CA LYS A 20 12.96 -14.55 10.33
C LYS A 20 14.25 -13.72 10.28
N LYS A 21 14.16 -12.44 9.89
CA LYS A 21 15.31 -11.52 9.83
C LYS A 21 16.03 -11.38 11.18
N TYR A 22 15.29 -11.40 12.27
CA TYR A 22 15.81 -11.18 13.62
C TYR A 22 15.73 -12.42 14.52
N GLN A 23 15.60 -13.61 13.92
CA GLN A 23 15.56 -14.86 14.67
C GLN A 23 16.79 -15.01 15.57
N GLY A 24 16.59 -15.31 16.87
CA GLY A 24 17.65 -15.46 17.86
C GLY A 24 18.24 -14.15 18.41
N LYS A 25 17.68 -12.99 18.02
CA LYS A 25 18.08 -11.67 18.52
C LYS A 25 16.97 -11.06 19.36
N ASP A 26 17.32 -10.25 20.36
CA ASP A 26 16.36 -9.42 21.11
C ASP A 26 16.06 -8.12 20.33
N ILE A 27 15.50 -8.29 19.13
CA ILE A 27 15.07 -7.19 18.25
C ILE A 27 13.63 -7.44 17.85
N ILE A 28 12.75 -6.46 18.10
CA ILE A 28 11.35 -6.51 17.70
C ILE A 28 11.25 -6.07 16.24
N PRO A 29 10.81 -6.95 15.31
CA PRO A 29 10.72 -6.59 13.91
C PRO A 29 9.52 -5.65 13.65
N ALA A 30 9.80 -4.44 13.16
CA ALA A 30 8.80 -3.43 12.80
C ALA A 30 8.93 -2.96 11.34
N TRP A 31 9.43 -3.79 10.42
CA TRP A 31 9.82 -3.40 9.07
C TRP A 31 8.85 -3.81 7.95
N VAL A 32 8.36 -5.06 7.92
CA VAL A 32 7.43 -5.52 6.86
C VAL A 32 6.05 -4.91 7.04
N ALA A 33 5.43 -4.51 5.94
CA ALA A 33 4.07 -3.98 5.92
C ALA A 33 3.00 -5.10 5.93
N ASP A 34 3.02 -5.94 6.97
CA ASP A 34 1.94 -6.84 7.39
C ASP A 34 1.65 -6.61 8.88
N THR A 35 0.43 -6.85 9.33
CA THR A 35 0.10 -6.68 10.74
C THR A 35 0.42 -7.95 11.55
N GLU A 36 0.53 -7.81 12.88
CA GLU A 36 0.65 -8.96 13.78
C GLU A 36 -0.72 -9.59 14.11
N PHE A 37 -1.81 -9.01 13.61
CA PHE A 37 -3.15 -9.44 13.93
C PHE A 37 -3.50 -10.78 13.30
N ARG A 38 -4.32 -11.55 14.02
CA ARG A 38 -4.98 -12.73 13.46
C ARG A 38 -5.99 -12.28 12.40
N CYS A 39 -6.04 -12.99 11.28
CA CYS A 39 -7.06 -12.73 10.24
C CYS A 39 -8.47 -12.86 10.83
N ALA A 40 -9.41 -12.13 10.24
CA ALA A 40 -10.83 -12.21 10.59
C ALA A 40 -11.36 -13.65 10.48
N GLN A 41 -12.17 -14.09 11.45
CA GLN A 41 -12.67 -15.46 11.50
C GLN A 41 -13.42 -15.88 10.22
N PRO A 42 -14.29 -15.05 9.58
CA PRO A 42 -14.94 -15.45 8.33
C PRO A 42 -13.98 -15.78 7.19
N ILE A 43 -12.80 -15.13 7.14
CA ILE A 43 -11.76 -15.47 6.17
C ILE A 43 -11.19 -16.86 6.44
N LEU A 44 -10.89 -17.17 7.71
CA LEU A 44 -10.36 -18.48 8.11
C LEU A 44 -11.36 -19.59 7.84
N ASP A 45 -12.65 -19.34 8.09
CA ASP A 45 -13.74 -20.28 7.83
C ASP A 45 -13.90 -20.55 6.33
N ALA A 46 -13.84 -19.51 5.49
CA ALA A 46 -13.89 -19.67 4.03
C ALA A 46 -12.71 -20.47 3.48
N LEU A 47 -11.49 -20.23 4.02
CA LEU A 47 -10.31 -21.02 3.66
C LEU A 47 -10.43 -22.48 4.08
N SER A 48 -10.90 -22.74 5.30
CA SER A 48 -11.12 -24.09 5.83
C SER A 48 -12.14 -24.85 4.97
N SER A 49 -13.26 -24.20 4.64
CA SER A 49 -14.30 -24.78 3.77
C SER A 49 -13.76 -25.17 2.38
N GLN A 50 -12.92 -24.30 1.77
CA GLN A 50 -12.31 -24.60 0.48
C GLN A 50 -11.32 -25.77 0.55
N ILE A 51 -10.56 -25.88 1.67
CA ILE A 51 -9.64 -27.00 1.92
C ILE A 51 -10.42 -28.30 2.13
N GLU A 52 -11.48 -28.27 2.93
CA GLU A 52 -12.36 -29.44 3.18
C GLU A 52 -13.06 -29.93 1.93
N HIS A 53 -13.49 -29.00 1.05
CA HIS A 53 -14.06 -29.34 -0.25
C HIS A 53 -13.06 -30.07 -1.16
N GLY A 54 -11.74 -29.83 -1.03
CA GLY A 54 -10.68 -30.55 -1.72
C GLY A 54 -10.46 -30.20 -3.19
N ASN A 55 -11.22 -29.28 -3.79
CA ASN A 55 -11.01 -28.86 -5.17
C ASN A 55 -9.93 -27.77 -5.24
N MET A 56 -8.70 -28.16 -5.59
CA MET A 56 -7.52 -27.30 -5.78
C MET A 56 -7.07 -27.24 -7.25
N GLY A 57 -7.97 -27.61 -8.18
CA GLY A 57 -7.71 -27.59 -9.62
C GLY A 57 -7.64 -26.16 -10.21
N TYR A 58 -7.46 -26.10 -11.51
CA TYR A 58 -7.46 -24.81 -12.22
C TYR A 58 -8.81 -24.13 -12.11
N ILE A 59 -8.78 -22.82 -11.86
CA ILE A 59 -9.94 -21.95 -11.91
C ILE A 59 -9.66 -20.83 -12.91
N LEU A 60 -10.70 -20.31 -13.55
CA LEU A 60 -10.60 -19.07 -14.31
C LEU A 60 -11.11 -17.92 -13.42
N PRO A 61 -10.22 -17.04 -12.93
CA PRO A 61 -10.62 -16.00 -11.97
C PRO A 61 -11.75 -15.10 -12.44
N ALA A 62 -11.84 -14.86 -13.75
CA ALA A 62 -12.93 -14.12 -14.39
C ALA A 62 -14.32 -14.80 -14.30
N HIS A 63 -14.37 -16.07 -13.89
CA HIS A 63 -15.63 -16.81 -13.68
C HIS A 63 -15.99 -16.98 -12.20
N HIS A 64 -15.18 -16.46 -11.28
CA HIS A 64 -15.49 -16.51 -9.85
C HIS A 64 -16.44 -15.37 -9.47
N GLU A 65 -17.73 -15.57 -9.77
CA GLU A 65 -18.78 -14.54 -9.59
C GLU A 65 -18.84 -14.00 -8.17
N GLY A 66 -18.64 -14.82 -7.15
CA GLY A 66 -18.65 -14.43 -5.74
C GLY A 66 -17.61 -13.36 -5.43
N ALA A 67 -16.35 -13.60 -5.78
CA ALA A 67 -15.26 -12.66 -5.56
C ALA A 67 -15.42 -11.38 -6.41
N ILE A 68 -15.86 -11.51 -7.68
CA ILE A 68 -16.12 -10.35 -8.55
C ILE A 68 -17.21 -9.47 -7.95
N ASN A 69 -18.33 -10.05 -7.58
CA ASN A 69 -19.47 -9.31 -6.99
C ASN A 69 -19.10 -8.69 -5.64
N ALA A 70 -18.27 -9.37 -4.85
CA ALA A 70 -17.74 -8.84 -3.59
C ALA A 70 -16.91 -7.56 -3.83
N VAL A 71 -15.98 -7.57 -4.79
CA VAL A 71 -15.18 -6.40 -5.19
C VAL A 71 -16.07 -5.27 -5.70
N VAL A 72 -16.99 -5.55 -6.63
CA VAL A 72 -17.89 -4.54 -7.21
C VAL A 72 -18.73 -3.87 -6.11
N ARG A 73 -19.27 -4.66 -5.18
CA ARG A 73 -20.06 -4.15 -4.05
C ARG A 73 -19.20 -3.32 -3.09
N TRP A 74 -18.03 -3.83 -2.70
CA TRP A 74 -17.11 -3.13 -1.80
C TRP A 74 -16.74 -1.75 -2.33
N LEU A 75 -16.35 -1.65 -3.59
CA LEU A 75 -15.99 -0.39 -4.23
C LEU A 75 -17.16 0.58 -4.30
N LYS A 76 -18.36 0.08 -4.62
CA LYS A 76 -19.58 0.89 -4.62
C LYS A 76 -19.87 1.45 -3.22
N ASP A 77 -19.85 0.59 -2.20
CA ASP A 77 -20.33 0.92 -0.86
C ASP A 77 -19.29 1.73 -0.05
N LYS A 78 -17.99 1.40 -0.18
CA LYS A 78 -16.91 2.04 0.58
C LYS A 78 -16.27 3.24 -0.13
N HIS A 79 -16.15 3.16 -1.46
CA HIS A 79 -15.44 4.18 -2.25
C HIS A 79 -16.36 4.95 -3.21
N HIS A 80 -17.68 4.68 -3.21
CA HIS A 80 -18.66 5.30 -4.12
C HIS A 80 -18.27 5.16 -5.59
N TRP A 81 -17.61 4.04 -5.93
CA TRP A 81 -17.13 3.77 -7.28
C TRP A 81 -17.89 2.64 -7.93
N HIS A 82 -18.65 2.97 -8.96
CA HIS A 82 -19.44 2.01 -9.74
C HIS A 82 -18.59 1.43 -10.87
N ILE A 83 -18.01 0.27 -10.65
CA ILE A 83 -17.23 -0.44 -11.67
C ILE A 83 -18.07 -1.49 -12.39
N LYS A 84 -17.63 -1.86 -13.61
CA LYS A 84 -18.17 -3.02 -14.33
C LYS A 84 -17.28 -4.25 -14.07
N PRO A 85 -17.86 -5.46 -13.93
CA PRO A 85 -17.09 -6.69 -13.74
C PRO A 85 -15.96 -6.89 -14.76
N GLU A 86 -16.19 -6.54 -16.01
CA GLU A 86 -15.21 -6.68 -17.08
C GLU A 86 -14.02 -5.71 -16.99
N TRP A 87 -14.04 -4.73 -16.08
CA TRP A 87 -12.90 -3.86 -15.82
C TRP A 87 -11.85 -4.50 -14.91
N LEU A 88 -12.22 -5.58 -14.21
CA LEU A 88 -11.35 -6.28 -13.28
C LEU A 88 -10.37 -7.19 -14.02
N VAL A 89 -9.09 -7.07 -13.67
CA VAL A 89 -8.04 -8.00 -14.09
C VAL A 89 -7.34 -8.50 -12.82
N TRP A 90 -7.50 -9.78 -12.52
CA TRP A 90 -6.90 -10.39 -11.34
C TRP A 90 -5.39 -10.56 -11.51
N THR A 91 -4.65 -10.24 -10.45
CA THR A 91 -3.19 -10.35 -10.40
C THR A 91 -2.75 -10.94 -9.05
N PRO A 92 -1.60 -11.65 -8.97
CA PRO A 92 -1.15 -12.31 -7.73
C PRO A 92 -0.56 -11.32 -6.70
N GLY A 93 -0.58 -10.02 -7.00
CA GLY A 93 -0.10 -8.95 -6.14
C GLY A 93 0.03 -7.65 -6.91
N VAL A 94 0.07 -6.52 -6.23
CA VAL A 94 0.25 -5.20 -6.87
C VAL A 94 1.67 -5.03 -7.44
N VAL A 95 2.67 -5.70 -6.85
CA VAL A 95 4.06 -5.67 -7.38
C VAL A 95 4.13 -6.27 -8.77
N PRO A 96 3.65 -7.49 -9.06
CA PRO A 96 3.50 -7.96 -10.43
C PRO A 96 2.67 -7.01 -11.31
N ALA A 97 1.58 -6.44 -10.78
CA ALA A 97 0.67 -5.61 -11.55
C ALA A 97 1.32 -4.31 -12.08
N PHE A 98 2.05 -3.55 -11.25
CA PHE A 98 2.72 -2.35 -11.76
C PHE A 98 3.93 -2.67 -12.66
N ASN A 99 4.60 -3.82 -12.50
CA ASN A 99 5.60 -4.28 -13.48
C ASN A 99 4.95 -4.64 -14.82
N VAL A 100 3.75 -5.24 -14.82
CA VAL A 100 2.96 -5.43 -16.04
C VAL A 100 2.58 -4.10 -16.66
N ALA A 101 2.20 -3.08 -15.86
CA ALA A 101 1.91 -1.74 -16.38
C ALA A 101 3.14 -1.12 -17.08
N CYS A 102 4.33 -1.23 -16.49
CA CYS A 102 5.58 -0.82 -17.14
C CYS A 102 5.75 -1.49 -18.52
N LYS A 103 5.58 -2.80 -18.57
CA LYS A 103 5.73 -3.59 -19.79
C LYS A 103 4.63 -3.33 -20.82
N ALA A 104 3.41 -3.01 -20.39
CA ALA A 104 2.26 -2.81 -21.26
C ALA A 104 2.24 -1.44 -21.95
N TYR A 105 2.79 -0.42 -21.29
CA TYR A 105 2.60 0.98 -21.71
C TYR A 105 3.89 1.72 -22.01
N CYS A 106 5.04 1.09 -21.83
CA CYS A 106 6.35 1.68 -22.15
C CYS A 106 7.15 0.79 -23.08
N GLU A 107 8.05 1.41 -23.85
CA GLU A 107 9.05 0.78 -24.70
C GLU A 107 10.45 1.01 -24.13
N ALA A 108 11.44 0.25 -24.60
CA ALA A 108 12.83 0.43 -24.15
C ALA A 108 13.32 1.87 -24.37
N GLY A 109 13.81 2.50 -23.30
CA GLY A 109 14.28 3.89 -23.31
C GLY A 109 13.21 4.93 -22.98
N ASP A 110 11.97 4.50 -22.74
CA ASP A 110 10.94 5.37 -22.15
C ASP A 110 11.22 5.65 -20.67
N LYS A 111 10.59 6.72 -20.18
CA LYS A 111 10.68 7.18 -18.79
C LYS A 111 9.41 6.86 -18.02
N VAL A 112 9.58 6.45 -16.76
CA VAL A 112 8.51 6.24 -15.81
C VAL A 112 8.69 7.20 -14.64
N LEU A 113 7.70 8.04 -14.41
CA LEU A 113 7.64 8.93 -13.26
C LEU A 113 7.27 8.11 -12.03
N ILE A 114 8.00 8.28 -10.93
CA ILE A 114 7.79 7.57 -9.67
C ILE A 114 7.72 8.58 -8.52
N GLN A 115 6.64 8.53 -7.77
CA GLN A 115 6.56 9.28 -6.50
C GLN A 115 7.65 8.79 -5.53
N THR A 116 8.38 9.71 -4.89
CA THR A 116 9.38 9.43 -3.86
C THR A 116 9.18 10.31 -2.61
N PRO A 117 9.51 9.80 -1.39
CA PRO A 117 9.95 8.44 -1.08
C PRO A 117 8.88 7.38 -1.37
N ASN A 118 9.30 6.16 -1.71
CA ASN A 118 8.38 5.03 -1.93
C ASN A 118 9.05 3.70 -1.59
N TYR A 119 8.27 2.62 -1.52
CA TYR A 119 8.80 1.32 -1.15
C TYR A 119 9.62 0.66 -2.28
N PRO A 120 10.65 -0.14 -1.91
CA PRO A 120 11.68 -0.61 -2.84
C PRO A 120 11.17 -1.29 -4.11
N PRO A 121 10.19 -2.21 -4.09
CA PRO A 121 9.70 -2.84 -5.31
C PRO A 121 9.15 -1.85 -6.34
N LEU A 122 8.48 -0.78 -5.89
CA LEU A 122 7.95 0.24 -6.80
C LEU A 122 9.09 1.08 -7.39
N LEU A 123 10.07 1.46 -6.58
CA LEU A 123 11.27 2.17 -7.04
C LEU A 123 12.11 1.36 -8.05
N ALA A 124 12.11 0.04 -7.93
CA ALA A 124 12.86 -0.86 -8.79
C ALA A 124 12.17 -1.17 -10.12
N ALA A 125 10.84 -1.01 -10.19
CA ALA A 125 10.04 -1.47 -11.32
C ALA A 125 10.51 -0.91 -12.70
N PRO A 126 10.81 0.40 -12.86
CA PRO A 126 11.29 0.90 -14.15
C PRO A 126 12.57 0.20 -14.59
N LYS A 127 13.58 0.12 -13.73
CA LYS A 127 14.86 -0.51 -14.04
C LYS A 127 14.72 -1.99 -14.40
N LEU A 128 13.85 -2.73 -13.69
CA LEU A 128 13.59 -4.15 -13.94
C LEU A 128 12.97 -4.38 -15.33
N ASN A 129 12.32 -3.36 -15.89
CA ASN A 129 11.70 -3.39 -17.20
C ASN A 129 12.52 -2.65 -18.28
N GLY A 130 13.79 -2.30 -18.01
CA GLY A 130 14.66 -1.62 -18.98
C GLY A 130 14.27 -0.17 -19.26
N LEU A 131 13.58 0.48 -18.32
CA LEU A 131 13.08 1.84 -18.41
C LEU A 131 13.87 2.79 -17.51
N GLU A 132 13.87 4.08 -17.85
CA GLU A 132 14.46 5.13 -17.03
C GLU A 132 13.46 5.54 -15.93
N ARG A 133 13.93 5.60 -14.66
CA ARG A 133 13.14 6.13 -13.56
C ARG A 133 13.38 7.63 -13.41
N VAL A 134 12.31 8.40 -13.29
CA VAL A 134 12.33 9.82 -12.94
C VAL A 134 11.59 10.02 -11.63
N ASP A 135 12.28 10.52 -10.63
CA ASP A 135 11.74 10.69 -9.28
C ASP A 135 10.94 11.99 -9.18
N ILE A 136 9.69 11.86 -8.73
CA ILE A 136 8.81 12.98 -8.37
C ILE A 136 8.75 13.03 -6.84
N GLY A 137 9.42 14.01 -6.24
CA GLY A 137 9.50 14.14 -4.80
C GLY A 137 8.15 14.41 -4.14
N THR A 138 8.09 14.14 -2.84
CA THR A 138 7.06 14.74 -1.98
C THR A 138 7.63 15.97 -1.29
N VAL A 139 6.77 16.95 -1.06
CA VAL A 139 7.07 18.17 -0.29
C VAL A 139 6.17 18.22 0.94
N ILE A 140 6.60 18.94 1.96
CA ILE A 140 5.78 19.16 3.15
C ILE A 140 4.92 20.41 2.89
N GLN A 141 3.60 20.22 2.91
CA GLN A 141 2.64 21.31 2.94
C GLN A 141 2.48 21.74 4.41
N PRO A 142 2.83 22.98 4.76
CA PRO A 142 2.69 23.46 6.13
C PRO A 142 1.23 23.41 6.61
N ALA A 143 1.06 23.35 7.93
CA ALA A 143 -0.25 23.50 8.54
C ALA A 143 -0.83 24.89 8.24
N THR A 144 -2.15 24.94 8.05
CA THR A 144 -2.95 26.17 8.00
C THR A 144 -4.00 26.14 9.11
N ASP A 145 -4.82 27.16 9.24
CA ASP A 145 -5.93 27.18 10.21
C ASP A 145 -6.91 26.02 10.01
N ASP A 146 -7.07 25.56 8.76
CA ASP A 146 -8.05 24.52 8.36
C ASP A 146 -7.43 23.14 8.09
N THR A 147 -6.11 23.06 7.90
CA THR A 147 -5.45 21.79 7.49
C THR A 147 -4.17 21.55 8.28
N PRO A 148 -3.96 20.32 8.81
CA PRO A 148 -2.70 19.97 9.43
C PRO A 148 -1.58 19.87 8.40
N GLU A 149 -0.34 19.95 8.91
CA GLU A 149 0.85 19.66 8.13
C GLU A 149 0.78 18.27 7.52
N ARG A 150 1.15 18.14 6.24
CA ARG A 150 1.10 16.85 5.50
C ARG A 150 2.13 16.79 4.38
N TYR A 151 2.45 15.58 3.94
CA TYR A 151 3.16 15.38 2.69
C TYR A 151 2.21 15.50 1.49
N THR A 152 2.69 16.10 0.40
CA THR A 152 2.02 16.14 -0.90
C THR A 152 3.04 15.93 -2.02
N LEU A 153 2.60 15.73 -3.25
CA LEU A 153 3.50 15.62 -4.41
C LEU A 153 4.13 17.00 -4.73
N ASP A 154 5.37 16.97 -5.22
CA ASP A 154 5.95 18.11 -5.93
C ASP A 154 5.30 18.22 -7.32
N PHE A 155 4.21 18.96 -7.38
CA PHE A 155 3.45 19.13 -8.61
C PHE A 155 4.18 19.95 -9.67
N GLU A 156 5.11 20.84 -9.28
CA GLU A 156 5.94 21.58 -10.23
C GLU A 156 6.93 20.64 -10.92
N ALA A 157 7.55 19.76 -10.16
CA ALA A 157 8.38 18.71 -10.71
C ALA A 157 7.57 17.76 -11.60
N LEU A 158 6.37 17.34 -11.17
CA LEU A 158 5.51 16.44 -11.95
C LEU A 158 5.13 17.07 -13.30
N GLU A 159 4.73 18.34 -13.33
CA GLU A 159 4.38 19.03 -14.57
C GLU A 159 5.58 19.17 -15.52
N ARG A 160 6.73 19.54 -14.99
CA ARG A 160 7.98 19.69 -15.75
C ARG A 160 8.42 18.37 -16.37
N GLU A 161 8.49 17.31 -15.57
CA GLU A 161 9.02 16.01 -16.03
C GLU A 161 8.01 15.28 -16.93
N ALA A 162 6.71 15.42 -16.70
CA ALA A 162 5.69 14.82 -17.56
C ALA A 162 5.68 15.41 -18.97
N ALA A 163 6.19 16.62 -19.15
CA ALA A 163 6.29 17.28 -20.46
C ALA A 163 7.34 16.63 -21.39
N ASP A 164 8.25 15.81 -20.87
CA ASP A 164 9.17 15.04 -21.71
C ASP A 164 8.38 13.98 -22.50
N PRO A 165 8.44 13.97 -23.85
CA PRO A 165 7.71 13.01 -24.68
C PRO A 165 8.09 11.55 -24.46
N LYS A 166 9.23 11.27 -23.79
CA LYS A 166 9.62 9.93 -23.35
C LYS A 166 8.88 9.46 -22.09
N CYS A 167 8.28 10.37 -21.33
CA CYS A 167 7.47 9.99 -20.17
C CYS A 167 6.16 9.34 -20.62
N LYS A 168 5.95 8.07 -20.29
CA LYS A 168 4.78 7.29 -20.71
C LYS A 168 3.89 6.85 -19.56
N LEU A 169 4.47 6.71 -18.39
CA LEU A 169 3.78 6.16 -17.21
C LEU A 169 4.17 6.97 -15.98
N PHE A 170 3.17 7.28 -15.14
CA PHE A 170 3.37 7.76 -13.78
C PHE A 170 2.84 6.70 -12.81
N ILE A 171 3.66 6.22 -11.88
CA ILE A 171 3.25 5.30 -10.84
C ILE A 171 3.22 6.06 -9.51
N VAL A 172 2.03 6.15 -8.92
CA VAL A 172 1.78 6.77 -7.62
C VAL A 172 1.26 5.75 -6.63
N CYS A 173 1.61 5.89 -5.36
CA CYS A 173 1.03 5.12 -4.26
C CYS A 173 0.05 6.02 -3.49
N ASN A 174 -1.21 5.62 -3.38
CA ASN A 174 -2.26 6.38 -2.69
C ASN A 174 -3.22 5.45 -1.91
N PRO A 175 -3.24 5.47 -0.57
CA PRO A 175 -2.42 6.27 0.35
C PRO A 175 -0.91 6.04 0.21
N MET A 176 -0.14 7.10 0.44
CA MET A 176 1.31 7.11 0.17
C MET A 176 2.09 6.27 1.20
N ASN A 177 2.83 5.28 0.75
CA ASN A 177 3.81 4.54 1.56
C ASN A 177 5.22 5.01 1.18
N PRO A 178 6.01 5.60 2.12
CA PRO A 178 5.90 5.46 3.57
C PRO A 178 5.18 6.61 4.30
N VAL A 179 4.91 7.73 3.69
CA VAL A 179 4.54 9.00 4.37
C VAL A 179 3.11 9.03 4.93
N GLY A 180 2.22 8.12 4.48
CA GLY A 180 0.88 7.96 5.01
C GLY A 180 -0.15 9.02 4.61
N SER A 181 0.18 9.93 3.69
CA SER A 181 -0.76 10.93 3.18
C SER A 181 -1.73 10.33 2.17
N VAL A 182 -2.91 10.93 2.07
CA VAL A 182 -3.96 10.58 1.11
C VAL A 182 -4.14 11.74 0.13
N LEU A 183 -4.18 11.46 -1.17
CA LEU A 183 -4.42 12.48 -2.19
C LEU A 183 -5.82 13.09 -2.03
N THR A 184 -5.89 14.41 -2.12
CA THR A 184 -7.14 15.17 -2.13
C THR A 184 -7.77 15.17 -3.53
N GLN A 185 -9.02 15.63 -3.65
CA GLN A 185 -9.67 15.78 -4.94
C GLN A 185 -8.87 16.73 -5.85
N ASP A 186 -8.48 17.91 -5.35
CA ASP A 186 -7.70 18.89 -6.12
C ASP A 186 -6.36 18.31 -6.61
N GLU A 187 -5.70 17.48 -5.80
CA GLU A 187 -4.45 16.80 -6.19
C GLU A 187 -4.69 15.77 -7.30
N LEU A 188 -5.78 15.01 -7.23
CA LEU A 188 -6.18 14.09 -8.31
C LEU A 188 -6.54 14.82 -9.60
N ASP A 189 -7.24 15.94 -9.51
CA ASP A 189 -7.59 16.79 -10.67
C ASP A 189 -6.33 17.37 -11.34
N ARG A 190 -5.33 17.77 -10.54
CA ARG A 190 -4.03 18.20 -11.07
C ARG A 190 -3.28 17.07 -11.75
N ILE A 191 -3.25 15.87 -11.15
CA ILE A 191 -2.65 14.67 -11.77
C ILE A 191 -3.35 14.38 -13.09
N ALA A 192 -4.69 14.42 -13.13
CA ALA A 192 -5.48 14.19 -14.34
C ALA A 192 -5.11 15.18 -15.45
N THR A 193 -5.05 16.46 -15.10
CA THR A 193 -4.70 17.53 -16.05
C THR A 193 -3.31 17.33 -16.63
N ILE A 194 -2.31 17.06 -15.78
CA ILE A 194 -0.92 16.87 -16.20
C ILE A 194 -0.77 15.61 -17.06
N CYS A 195 -1.33 14.48 -16.60
CA CYS A 195 -1.21 13.19 -17.29
C CYS A 195 -1.92 13.22 -18.66
N ASN A 196 -3.13 13.78 -18.73
CA ASN A 196 -3.89 13.84 -19.98
C ASN A 196 -3.25 14.80 -20.99
N LYS A 197 -2.80 15.97 -20.55
CA LYS A 197 -2.09 16.96 -21.40
C LYS A 197 -0.87 16.37 -22.07
N ASN A 198 -0.13 15.50 -21.36
CA ASN A 198 1.13 14.96 -21.81
C ASN A 198 1.04 13.50 -22.29
N ASN A 199 -0.17 12.92 -22.37
CA ASN A 199 -0.40 11.52 -22.75
C ASN A 199 0.38 10.50 -21.87
N VAL A 200 0.60 10.82 -20.59
CA VAL A 200 1.18 9.96 -19.57
C VAL A 200 0.08 9.09 -18.96
N LYS A 201 0.24 7.78 -18.90
CA LYS A 201 -0.71 6.87 -18.22
C LYS A 201 -0.50 6.95 -16.70
N LEU A 202 -1.57 6.85 -15.93
CA LEU A 202 -1.49 6.76 -14.48
C LEU A 202 -1.65 5.32 -14.02
N CYS A 203 -0.67 4.80 -13.25
CA CYS A 203 -0.82 3.57 -12.49
C CYS A 203 -0.88 3.94 -11.00
N SER A 204 -2.06 3.81 -10.38
CA SER A 204 -2.28 4.14 -8.98
C SER A 204 -2.26 2.86 -8.14
N ASP A 205 -1.24 2.72 -7.29
CA ASP A 205 -1.17 1.64 -6.29
C ASP A 205 -1.97 2.06 -5.05
N GLU A 206 -3.18 1.53 -4.96
CA GLU A 206 -4.15 1.87 -3.91
C GLU A 206 -4.36 0.73 -2.91
N ILE A 207 -3.33 -0.10 -2.71
CA ILE A 207 -3.40 -1.27 -1.81
C ILE A 207 -3.73 -0.91 -0.36
N HIS A 208 -3.53 0.35 0.05
CA HIS A 208 -3.83 0.87 1.39
C HIS A 208 -5.15 1.66 1.48
N CYS A 209 -5.98 1.67 0.43
CA CYS A 209 -7.19 2.50 0.30
C CYS A 209 -8.20 2.34 1.45
N ASP A 210 -8.30 1.15 2.03
CA ASP A 210 -9.22 0.83 3.13
C ASP A 210 -8.63 1.11 4.53
N LEU A 211 -7.42 1.67 4.62
CA LEU A 211 -6.70 1.90 5.88
C LEU A 211 -6.61 3.40 6.21
N ILE A 212 -7.71 4.12 6.07
CA ILE A 212 -7.81 5.54 6.41
C ILE A 212 -8.04 5.67 7.91
N LEU A 213 -7.14 6.37 8.60
CA LEU A 213 -7.15 6.52 10.06
C LEU A 213 -7.59 7.92 10.51
N GLU A 214 -7.43 8.94 9.65
CA GLU A 214 -7.78 10.30 10.00
C GLU A 214 -9.30 10.54 9.84
N PRO A 215 -10.01 10.96 10.92
CA PRO A 215 -11.42 11.24 10.86
C PRO A 215 -11.78 12.28 9.80
N GLY A 216 -12.83 12.03 9.04
CA GLY A 216 -13.31 12.93 7.98
C GLY A 216 -12.58 12.81 6.65
N LYS A 217 -11.40 12.18 6.60
CA LYS A 217 -10.73 11.86 5.33
C LYS A 217 -11.33 10.61 4.68
N LYS A 218 -11.30 10.59 3.36
CA LYS A 218 -11.75 9.45 2.55
C LYS A 218 -10.73 9.22 1.44
N HIS A 219 -10.54 7.95 1.11
CA HIS A 219 -9.81 7.59 -0.11
C HIS A 219 -10.69 7.86 -1.33
N ILE A 220 -10.10 8.43 -2.36
CA ILE A 220 -10.71 8.66 -3.66
C ILE A 220 -9.95 7.82 -4.67
N PRO A 221 -10.55 6.75 -5.23
CA PRO A 221 -9.87 5.95 -6.25
C PRO A 221 -9.61 6.76 -7.53
N ALA A 222 -8.39 6.71 -8.05
CA ALA A 222 -8.00 7.48 -9.23
C ALA A 222 -8.88 7.16 -10.45
N GLY A 223 -9.20 5.90 -10.67
CA GLY A 223 -10.07 5.47 -11.77
C GLY A 223 -11.55 5.83 -11.62
N ARG A 224 -11.98 6.35 -10.46
CA ARG A 224 -13.33 6.87 -10.25
C ARG A 224 -13.53 8.22 -10.92
N GLU A 225 -12.49 9.00 -10.98
CA GLU A 225 -12.54 10.36 -11.54
C GLU A 225 -12.61 10.28 -13.06
N ALA A 226 -13.64 10.91 -13.63
CA ALA A 226 -13.98 10.79 -15.06
C ALA A 226 -12.80 11.11 -15.99
N ASP A 227 -12.01 12.13 -15.62
CA ASP A 227 -10.86 12.57 -16.41
C ASP A 227 -9.67 11.61 -16.36
N LEU A 228 -9.61 10.74 -15.32
CA LEU A 228 -8.58 9.70 -15.16
C LEU A 228 -9.05 8.32 -15.60
N ALA A 229 -10.35 8.04 -15.59
CA ALA A 229 -10.89 6.70 -15.85
C ALA A 229 -10.38 6.09 -17.15
N GLU A 230 -10.30 6.87 -18.22
CA GLU A 230 -9.85 6.41 -19.54
C GLU A 230 -8.32 6.31 -19.67
N ASN A 231 -7.57 6.84 -18.71
CA ASN A 231 -6.10 6.93 -18.75
C ASN A 231 -5.41 6.32 -17.52
N SER A 232 -6.15 5.56 -16.70
CA SER A 232 -5.61 5.01 -15.45
C SER A 232 -5.74 3.49 -15.34
N ILE A 233 -4.86 2.96 -14.50
CA ILE A 233 -4.83 1.60 -13.98
C ILE A 233 -4.83 1.72 -12.46
N THR A 234 -5.91 1.31 -11.79
CA THR A 234 -6.02 1.35 -10.34
C THR A 234 -5.78 -0.04 -9.77
N LEU A 235 -4.78 -0.18 -8.90
CA LEU A 235 -4.37 -1.46 -8.31
C LEU A 235 -4.86 -1.53 -6.87
N MET A 236 -5.61 -2.57 -6.53
CA MET A 236 -6.16 -2.77 -5.19
C MET A 236 -6.06 -4.22 -4.73
N ALA A 237 -6.18 -4.45 -3.43
CA ALA A 237 -6.22 -5.78 -2.84
C ALA A 237 -6.82 -5.76 -1.42
N ALA A 238 -7.43 -6.85 -0.99
CA ALA A 238 -7.82 -7.07 0.40
C ALA A 238 -6.62 -7.33 1.33
N SER A 239 -5.43 -7.54 0.77
CA SER A 239 -4.27 -8.12 1.44
C SER A 239 -3.72 -7.29 2.60
N LYS A 240 -3.67 -5.96 2.48
CA LYS A 240 -3.17 -5.08 3.55
C LYS A 240 -4.23 -4.83 4.61
N THR A 241 -5.46 -4.63 4.19
CA THR A 241 -6.59 -4.37 5.07
C THR A 241 -6.89 -5.58 5.97
N PHE A 242 -6.90 -6.78 5.42
CA PHE A 242 -7.29 -8.00 6.16
C PHE A 242 -6.12 -8.92 6.51
N ASN A 243 -4.87 -8.46 6.35
CA ASN A 243 -3.65 -9.21 6.69
C ASN A 243 -3.53 -10.58 6.00
N ILE A 244 -3.87 -10.64 4.70
CA ILE A 244 -3.87 -11.86 3.89
C ILE A 244 -2.88 -11.83 2.71
N ALA A 245 -1.81 -11.04 2.82
CA ALA A 245 -0.83 -10.88 1.75
C ALA A 245 -0.18 -12.21 1.29
N GLY A 246 -0.05 -13.18 2.19
CA GLY A 246 0.48 -14.52 1.89
C GLY A 246 -0.38 -15.34 0.91
N LEU A 247 -1.63 -14.93 0.63
CA LEU A 247 -2.52 -15.61 -0.32
C LEU A 247 -2.35 -15.13 -1.77
N GLY A 248 -1.51 -14.13 -2.02
CA GLY A 248 -1.11 -13.71 -3.36
C GLY A 248 -2.29 -13.34 -4.27
N THR A 249 -3.16 -12.41 -3.84
CA THR A 249 -4.34 -11.99 -4.62
C THR A 249 -4.52 -10.49 -4.57
N SER A 250 -4.66 -9.88 -5.73
CA SER A 250 -4.96 -8.47 -5.96
C SER A 250 -5.71 -8.32 -7.29
N PHE A 251 -6.10 -7.13 -7.63
CA PHE A 251 -6.75 -6.84 -8.89
C PHE A 251 -6.40 -5.45 -9.40
N ALA A 252 -6.35 -5.32 -10.73
CA ALA A 252 -6.30 -4.06 -11.44
C ALA A 252 -7.71 -3.72 -11.95
N ILE A 253 -8.11 -2.46 -11.83
CA ILE A 253 -9.34 -1.92 -12.38
C ILE A 253 -8.96 -1.00 -13.53
N ILE A 254 -9.35 -1.39 -14.75
CA ILE A 254 -8.94 -0.71 -15.98
C ILE A 254 -10.20 -0.46 -16.84
N PRO A 255 -10.85 0.70 -16.73
CA PRO A 255 -12.06 1.03 -17.49
C PRO A 255 -11.82 1.00 -19.00
N ASN A 256 -10.74 1.61 -19.48
CA ASN A 256 -10.39 1.66 -20.89
C ASN A 256 -10.07 0.27 -21.45
N ARG A 257 -10.86 -0.15 -22.44
CA ARG A 257 -10.71 -1.47 -23.06
C ARG A 257 -9.33 -1.70 -23.71
N LYS A 258 -8.78 -0.67 -24.37
CA LYS A 258 -7.48 -0.80 -25.04
C LYS A 258 -6.34 -0.97 -24.04
N LEU A 259 -6.35 -0.17 -22.96
CA LEU A 259 -5.38 -0.30 -21.88
C LEU A 259 -5.50 -1.68 -21.23
N ARG A 260 -6.71 -2.14 -20.95
CA ARG A 260 -6.97 -3.45 -20.34
C ARG A 260 -6.47 -4.61 -21.21
N GLN A 261 -6.68 -4.54 -22.52
CA GLN A 261 -6.16 -5.53 -23.47
C GLN A 261 -4.64 -5.55 -23.49
N ALA A 262 -3.98 -4.38 -23.57
CA ALA A 262 -2.51 -4.26 -23.53
C ALA A 262 -1.94 -4.82 -22.21
N PHE A 263 -2.56 -4.49 -21.07
CA PHE A 263 -2.18 -5.01 -19.76
C PHE A 263 -2.30 -6.54 -19.70
N THR A 264 -3.43 -7.10 -20.13
CA THR A 264 -3.64 -8.54 -20.13
C THR A 264 -2.66 -9.26 -21.06
N GLN A 265 -2.37 -8.69 -22.23
CA GLN A 265 -1.39 -9.24 -23.17
C GLN A 265 0.03 -9.22 -22.60
N ALA A 266 0.43 -8.13 -21.92
CA ALA A 266 1.74 -8.02 -21.29
C ALA A 266 1.92 -9.00 -20.12
N ALA A 267 0.84 -9.35 -19.43
CA ALA A 267 0.82 -10.34 -18.34
C ALA A 267 0.89 -11.79 -18.84
N ALA A 268 0.42 -12.05 -20.08
CA ALA A 268 0.26 -13.40 -20.61
C ALA A 268 1.58 -14.20 -20.62
N GLY A 269 1.52 -15.43 -20.11
CA GLY A 269 2.65 -16.36 -20.05
C GLY A 269 3.71 -16.02 -18.97
N ILE A 270 3.56 -14.90 -18.25
CA ILE A 270 4.51 -14.48 -17.20
C ILE A 270 3.83 -14.43 -15.83
N VAL A 271 2.62 -13.87 -15.77
CA VAL A 271 1.89 -13.70 -14.51
C VAL A 271 0.97 -14.89 -14.30
N PRO A 272 1.14 -15.66 -13.20
CA PRO A 272 0.24 -16.77 -12.91
C PRO A 272 -1.15 -16.25 -12.51
N TRP A 273 -2.14 -17.11 -12.67
CA TRP A 273 -3.48 -16.84 -12.13
C TRP A 273 -3.43 -16.79 -10.60
N VAL A 274 -4.34 -16.01 -10.02
CA VAL A 274 -4.56 -15.99 -8.58
C VAL A 274 -5.07 -17.35 -8.09
N THR A 275 -4.78 -17.66 -6.83
CA THR A 275 -5.15 -18.94 -6.25
C THR A 275 -6.64 -19.00 -5.88
N VAL A 276 -7.21 -20.20 -5.85
CA VAL A 276 -8.59 -20.42 -5.39
C VAL A 276 -8.77 -19.94 -3.94
N LEU A 277 -7.77 -20.16 -3.08
CA LEU A 277 -7.78 -19.69 -1.69
C LEU A 277 -7.76 -18.17 -1.60
N GLY A 278 -7.00 -17.51 -2.46
CA GLY A 278 -6.95 -16.04 -2.51
C GLY A 278 -8.28 -15.41 -2.93
N LEU A 279 -9.00 -16.03 -3.87
CA LEU A 279 -10.34 -15.58 -4.27
C LEU A 279 -11.37 -15.81 -3.17
N ALA A 280 -11.38 -17.00 -2.55
CA ALA A 280 -12.27 -17.30 -1.42
C ALA A 280 -12.05 -16.34 -0.24
N ALA A 281 -10.78 -16.06 0.10
CA ALA A 281 -10.44 -15.11 1.14
C ALA A 281 -10.86 -13.67 0.79
N THR A 282 -10.69 -13.23 -0.47
CA THR A 282 -11.11 -11.90 -0.92
C THR A 282 -12.63 -11.75 -0.87
N GLU A 283 -13.38 -12.78 -1.29
CA GLU A 283 -14.84 -12.80 -1.18
C GLU A 283 -15.29 -12.66 0.27
N ALA A 284 -14.78 -13.50 1.18
CA ALA A 284 -15.11 -13.45 2.60
C ALA A 284 -14.74 -12.11 3.24
N ALA A 285 -13.56 -11.57 2.91
CA ALA A 285 -13.07 -10.29 3.41
C ALA A 285 -14.05 -9.15 3.09
N PHE A 286 -14.48 -9.04 1.83
CA PHE A 286 -15.32 -7.93 1.37
C PHE A 286 -16.82 -8.14 1.61
N THR A 287 -17.25 -9.35 2.00
CA THR A 287 -18.68 -9.62 2.25
C THR A 287 -19.03 -9.82 3.70
N GLN A 288 -18.07 -10.22 4.56
CA GLN A 288 -18.37 -10.69 5.92
C GLN A 288 -17.51 -10.04 7.00
N CYS A 289 -16.52 -9.19 6.66
CA CYS A 289 -15.54 -8.69 7.63
C CYS A 289 -15.60 -7.18 7.88
N ASP A 290 -16.74 -6.52 7.60
CA ASP A 290 -16.87 -5.06 7.80
C ASP A 290 -16.69 -4.67 9.27
N ASP A 291 -17.34 -5.37 10.20
CA ASP A 291 -17.22 -5.08 11.64
C ASP A 291 -15.78 -5.26 12.14
N TRP A 292 -15.09 -6.30 11.67
CA TRP A 292 -13.66 -6.52 11.98
C TRP A 292 -12.81 -5.39 11.44
N HIS A 293 -13.06 -4.94 10.21
CA HIS A 293 -12.35 -3.82 9.57
C HIS A 293 -12.55 -2.51 10.34
N GLN A 294 -13.79 -2.17 10.72
CA GLN A 294 -14.06 -0.96 11.51
C GLN A 294 -13.36 -1.02 12.89
N ALA A 295 -13.38 -2.18 13.54
CA ALA A 295 -12.68 -2.38 14.80
C ALA A 295 -11.13 -2.25 14.63
N GLN A 296 -10.58 -2.77 13.53
CA GLN A 296 -9.17 -2.62 13.19
C GLN A 296 -8.79 -1.16 12.96
N LEU A 297 -9.59 -0.40 12.22
CA LEU A 297 -9.32 1.02 11.97
C LEU A 297 -9.29 1.82 13.28
N ALA A 298 -10.23 1.57 14.18
CA ALA A 298 -10.24 2.21 15.49
C ALA A 298 -8.98 1.86 16.32
N TYR A 299 -8.58 0.59 16.30
CA TYR A 299 -7.37 0.13 16.98
C TYR A 299 -6.09 0.72 16.39
N LEU A 300 -5.94 0.69 15.07
CA LEU A 300 -4.80 1.28 14.35
C LEU A 300 -4.73 2.79 14.56
N LYS A 301 -5.86 3.48 14.60
CA LYS A 301 -5.90 4.91 14.93
C LYS A 301 -5.33 5.18 16.32
N SER A 302 -5.72 4.38 17.32
CA SER A 302 -5.16 4.50 18.68
C SER A 302 -3.65 4.26 18.69
N ASN A 303 -3.17 3.24 17.98
CA ASN A 303 -1.73 2.96 17.86
C ASN A 303 -0.99 4.11 17.14
N ARG A 304 -1.55 4.64 16.05
CA ARG A 304 -0.99 5.80 15.34
C ARG A 304 -0.82 7.01 16.25
N ASP A 305 -1.87 7.35 16.99
CA ASP A 305 -1.86 8.51 17.88
C ASP A 305 -0.83 8.33 19.01
N LYS A 306 -0.67 7.10 19.52
CA LYS A 306 0.38 6.74 20.49
C LYS A 306 1.79 6.92 19.90
N VAL A 307 2.03 6.38 18.68
CA VAL A 307 3.33 6.53 17.99
C VAL A 307 3.64 8.00 17.75
N PHE A 308 2.67 8.77 17.23
CA PHE A 308 2.85 10.19 16.94
C PHE A 308 3.29 10.98 18.19
N ASN A 309 2.61 10.78 19.31
CA ASN A 309 2.93 11.47 20.55
C ASN A 309 4.32 11.04 21.07
N ALA A 310 4.58 9.73 21.16
CA ALA A 310 5.82 9.23 21.73
C ALA A 310 7.06 9.58 20.88
N ILE A 311 6.97 9.47 19.55
CA ILE A 311 8.11 9.79 18.68
C ILE A 311 8.47 11.28 18.74
N ASN A 312 7.48 12.18 18.78
CA ASN A 312 7.74 13.61 18.84
C ASN A 312 8.22 14.10 20.23
N GLU A 313 8.21 13.23 21.25
CA GLU A 313 8.84 13.48 22.55
C GLU A 313 10.31 13.00 22.62
N ILE A 314 10.78 12.20 21.66
CA ILE A 314 12.16 11.71 21.62
C ILE A 314 13.05 12.77 20.94
N GLU A 315 14.08 13.24 21.65
CA GLU A 315 15.03 14.22 21.10
C GLU A 315 15.70 13.70 19.81
N GLY A 316 15.67 14.50 18.77
CA GLY A 316 16.25 14.19 17.47
C GLY A 316 15.33 13.41 16.52
N LEU A 317 14.15 12.98 16.97
CA LEU A 317 13.12 12.36 16.14
C LEU A 317 11.93 13.28 15.94
N SER A 318 11.28 13.15 14.80
CA SER A 318 10.00 13.80 14.54
C SER A 318 9.20 13.01 13.49
N MET A 319 7.88 13.16 13.49
CA MET A 319 7.03 12.66 12.44
C MET A 319 5.81 13.56 12.22
N ILE A 320 5.38 13.64 10.96
CA ILE A 320 4.09 14.21 10.59
C ILE A 320 3.03 13.12 10.80
N LYS A 321 1.90 13.52 11.38
CA LYS A 321 0.79 12.57 11.63
C LYS A 321 0.23 12.05 10.32
N ASN A 322 0.31 10.74 10.10
CA ASN A 322 -0.18 10.12 8.88
C ASN A 322 -1.71 9.99 8.85
N ASP A 323 -2.31 10.20 7.68
CA ASP A 323 -3.75 10.07 7.44
C ASP A 323 -4.20 8.62 7.38
N ALA A 324 -3.32 7.75 6.90
CA ALA A 324 -3.64 6.37 6.52
C ALA A 324 -2.46 5.43 6.75
N THR A 325 -2.69 4.15 6.51
CA THR A 325 -1.76 3.03 6.68
C THR A 325 -1.50 2.67 8.15
N PHE A 326 -0.76 1.60 8.38
CA PHE A 326 -0.24 1.21 9.70
C PHE A 326 1.29 1.40 9.79
N LEU A 327 1.80 2.39 9.05
CA LEU A 327 3.22 2.66 8.85
C LEU A 327 3.51 4.10 9.29
N ALA A 328 4.46 4.28 10.21
CA ALA A 328 4.91 5.58 10.65
C ALA A 328 6.24 5.92 9.97
N TRP A 329 6.30 7.10 9.34
CA TRP A 329 7.49 7.63 8.70
C TRP A 329 8.14 8.65 9.63
N ILE A 330 9.36 8.35 10.07
CA ILE A 330 10.04 9.07 11.13
C ILE A 330 11.29 9.74 10.58
N ASP A 331 11.37 11.05 10.77
CA ASP A 331 12.54 11.86 10.50
C ASP A 331 13.52 11.74 11.68
N ALA A 332 14.74 11.32 11.39
CA ALA A 332 15.85 11.18 12.33
C ALA A 332 17.05 12.10 11.95
N SER A 333 16.82 13.08 11.09
CA SER A 333 17.88 13.98 10.59
C SER A 333 18.58 14.76 11.70
N LYS A 334 17.90 14.96 12.84
CA LYS A 334 18.44 15.67 14.00
C LYS A 334 19.02 14.74 15.07
N LEU A 335 18.99 13.42 14.85
CA LEU A 335 19.45 12.43 15.81
C LEU A 335 21.00 12.40 15.95
N GLY A 336 21.72 12.89 14.94
CA GLY A 336 23.19 12.98 14.98
C GLY A 336 23.91 11.63 14.87
N VAL A 337 23.26 10.59 14.36
CA VAL A 337 23.82 9.24 14.17
C VAL A 337 24.22 9.00 12.72
N GLU A 338 25.28 8.22 12.51
CA GLU A 338 25.76 7.89 11.17
C GLU A 338 24.80 6.95 10.42
N ASN A 339 24.20 6.01 11.13
CA ASN A 339 23.29 5.00 10.56
C ASN A 339 22.07 4.77 11.46
N VAL A 340 20.92 5.25 10.98
CA VAL A 340 19.66 5.18 11.73
C VAL A 340 19.20 3.74 11.96
N LEU A 341 19.44 2.81 11.01
CA LEU A 341 19.09 1.40 11.20
C LEU A 341 19.89 0.76 12.33
N THR A 342 21.22 0.95 12.33
CA THR A 342 22.11 0.45 13.38
C THR A 342 21.69 0.99 14.74
N TRP A 343 21.44 2.30 14.84
CA TRP A 343 20.96 2.93 16.07
C TRP A 343 19.66 2.28 16.60
N ALA A 344 18.69 2.03 15.72
CA ALA A 344 17.43 1.42 16.13
C ALA A 344 17.59 -0.06 16.52
N GLU A 345 18.41 -0.82 15.76
CA GLU A 345 18.70 -2.24 16.06
C GLU A 345 19.47 -2.42 17.38
N GLU A 346 20.38 -1.52 17.74
CA GLU A 346 21.07 -1.48 19.04
C GLU A 346 20.11 -1.22 20.21
N LYS A 347 19.03 -0.48 19.96
CA LYS A 347 17.93 -0.31 20.92
C LYS A 347 16.94 -1.49 20.93
N GLY A 348 17.13 -2.48 20.10
CA GLY A 348 16.28 -3.68 20.01
C GLY A 348 15.01 -3.47 19.18
N VAL A 349 15.01 -2.54 18.23
CA VAL A 349 13.92 -2.32 17.28
C VAL A 349 14.43 -2.47 15.85
N GLY A 350 13.75 -3.28 15.03
CA GLY A 350 14.12 -3.53 13.65
C GLY A 350 13.20 -2.82 12.64
N PRO A 351 13.44 -1.54 12.28
CA PRO A 351 12.63 -0.80 11.33
C PRO A 351 13.00 -1.10 9.88
N SER A 352 12.27 -0.50 8.92
CA SER A 352 12.76 -0.33 7.55
C SER A 352 13.64 0.91 7.48
N PRO A 353 14.89 0.82 7.00
CA PRO A 353 15.75 1.99 6.87
C PRO A 353 15.28 2.91 5.74
N GLY A 354 15.38 4.21 5.96
CA GLY A 354 14.91 5.21 4.98
C GLY A 354 15.70 5.21 3.67
N VAL A 355 16.94 4.73 3.69
CA VAL A 355 17.74 4.57 2.46
C VAL A 355 17.06 3.68 1.41
N ASP A 356 16.29 2.68 1.85
CA ASP A 356 15.51 1.82 0.95
C ASP A 356 14.36 2.57 0.26
N PHE A 357 13.95 3.71 0.83
CA PHE A 357 12.91 4.61 0.32
C PHE A 357 13.48 5.86 -0.34
N HIS A 358 14.79 5.93 -0.54
CA HIS A 358 15.54 7.09 -1.05
C HIS A 358 15.56 8.30 -0.09
N LYS A 359 15.53 8.06 1.23
CA LYS A 359 15.56 9.09 2.28
C LYS A 359 16.36 8.59 3.49
N ALA A 360 17.69 8.67 3.41
CA ALA A 360 18.62 8.01 4.36
C ALA A 360 18.51 8.49 5.81
N ASP A 361 18.07 9.72 6.03
CA ASP A 361 17.87 10.37 7.33
C ASP A 361 16.52 10.04 8.00
N HIS A 362 15.77 9.09 7.43
CA HIS A 362 14.47 8.64 7.95
C HIS A 362 14.47 7.13 8.21
N PHE A 363 13.43 6.66 8.89
CA PHE A 363 13.09 5.24 8.97
C PHE A 363 11.59 5.04 9.09
N ARG A 364 11.12 3.83 8.78
CA ARG A 364 9.71 3.50 8.86
C ARG A 364 9.49 2.38 9.86
N ILE A 365 8.56 2.57 10.80
CA ILE A 365 8.07 1.51 11.68
C ILE A 365 6.64 1.13 11.33
N ASN A 366 6.32 -0.16 11.51
CA ASN A 366 5.01 -0.73 11.42
C ASN A 366 4.37 -0.76 12.81
N PHE A 367 3.24 -0.08 12.99
CA PHE A 367 2.47 -0.07 14.25
C PHE A 367 1.21 -0.94 14.22
N GLY A 368 1.05 -1.77 13.19
CA GLY A 368 -0.02 -2.78 13.08
C GLY A 368 0.27 -4.00 13.96
N CYS A 369 0.40 -3.79 15.27
CA CYS A 369 0.70 -4.80 16.27
C CYS A 369 -0.13 -4.57 17.54
N SER A 370 -0.04 -5.49 18.52
CA SER A 370 -0.70 -5.31 19.81
C SER A 370 -0.20 -4.06 20.55
N SER A 371 -1.06 -3.49 21.39
CA SER A 371 -0.70 -2.32 22.19
C SER A 371 0.53 -2.57 23.05
N ALA A 372 0.65 -3.76 23.65
CA ALA A 372 1.80 -4.14 24.46
C ALA A 372 3.10 -4.20 23.66
N MET A 373 3.06 -4.79 22.45
CA MET A 373 4.23 -4.80 21.56
C MET A 373 4.63 -3.40 21.12
N LEU A 374 3.66 -2.54 20.84
CA LEU A 374 3.91 -1.14 20.47
C LEU A 374 4.54 -0.37 21.63
N ASP A 375 4.05 -0.57 22.88
CA ASP A 375 4.61 0.06 24.07
C ASP A 375 6.08 -0.36 24.29
N ASP A 376 6.43 -1.62 24.05
CA ASP A 376 7.82 -2.11 24.12
C ASP A 376 8.69 -1.46 23.02
N ILE A 377 8.21 -1.39 21.75
CA ILE A 377 8.91 -0.70 20.66
C ILE A 377 9.22 0.76 21.05
N LEU A 378 8.22 1.52 21.48
CA LEU A 378 8.37 2.93 21.81
C LEU A 378 9.27 3.15 23.04
N SER A 379 9.12 2.32 24.07
CA SER A 379 10.00 2.34 25.26
C SER A 379 11.47 2.07 24.91
N ARG A 380 11.74 1.16 23.97
CA ARG A 380 13.11 0.86 23.50
C ARG A 380 13.70 2.04 22.73
N LEU A 381 12.93 2.67 21.83
CA LEU A 381 13.41 3.84 21.07
C LEU A 381 13.70 5.04 21.97
N ALA A 382 12.98 5.20 23.08
CA ALA A 382 13.14 6.31 24.03
C ALA A 382 14.34 6.19 24.99
N ARG A 383 14.99 5.02 25.08
CA ARG A 383 16.19 4.78 25.91
C ARG A 383 17.43 5.45 25.32
#